data_e91f836dccc0e390daf34ef2c9a77f2b
#
_entry.id   e91f836dccc0e390daf34ef2c9a77f2b
#
_cell.length_a   1.000
_cell.length_b   1.000
_cell.length_c   1.000
_cell.angle_alpha   90.00
_cell.angle_beta   90.00
_cell.angle_gamma   90.00
#
_symmetry.space_group_name_H-M   'P 1'
#
loop_
_entity.id
_entity.type
_entity.pdbx_description
1 polymer ?
#
loop_
_entity_poly.entity_id
_entity_poly.type
_entity_poly.pdbx_seq_one_letter_code
_entity_poly.pdbx_strand_id
1 'polypeptide(L)'
;MKKLGVIILLLSWFSCSNTDDPNTILPYVPVNETVYLNNPSNNNLLSVGGWVEISGGIKGIVVYHAGIENYLAYDLACPHLAPSACSKMIVEDGLNMECTCDSTKFALALGGAPQSGTQYPARQYRALKNGNTLIITNY
;
A
#
# COMPACT_ATOMS: atom_id res chain seq x y z
N MET A 1 -24.66 -58.66 28.68
CA MET A 1 -23.72 -57.73 29.33
C MET A 1 -23.33 -56.69 28.32
N LYS A 2 -23.77 -55.50 28.56
CA LYS A 2 -23.76 -54.41 27.58
C LYS A 2 -22.48 -53.64 27.66
N LYS A 3 -21.69 -53.63 26.62
CA LYS A 3 -20.53 -52.73 26.48
C LYS A 3 -20.98 -51.44 25.83
N LEU A 4 -21.09 -50.41 26.64
CA LEU A 4 -21.37 -49.05 26.19
C LEU A 4 -20.09 -48.47 25.63
N GLY A 5 -19.99 -48.34 24.29
CA GLY A 5 -18.91 -47.65 23.63
C GLY A 5 -19.12 -46.15 23.78
N VAL A 6 -18.26 -45.52 24.53
CA VAL A 6 -18.19 -44.05 24.61
C VAL A 6 -17.50 -43.54 23.36
N ILE A 7 -18.28 -43.02 22.46
CA ILE A 7 -17.75 -42.27 21.31
C ILE A 7 -17.37 -40.88 21.81
N ILE A 8 -16.07 -40.68 22.02
CA ILE A 8 -15.52 -39.36 22.30
C ILE A 8 -15.47 -38.61 20.97
N LEU A 9 -16.46 -37.73 20.79
CA LEU A 9 -16.51 -36.79 19.67
C LEU A 9 -15.46 -35.73 19.93
N LEU A 10 -14.30 -35.89 19.31
CA LEU A 10 -13.25 -34.85 19.26
C LEU A 10 -13.78 -33.69 18.38
N LEU A 11 -14.35 -32.71 19.04
CA LEU A 11 -14.61 -31.40 18.44
C LEU A 11 -13.27 -30.72 18.21
N SER A 12 -12.72 -30.88 17.02
CA SER A 12 -11.63 -30.05 16.53
C SER A 12 -12.13 -28.63 16.43
N TRP A 13 -11.69 -27.82 17.35
CA TRP A 13 -11.87 -26.36 17.31
C TRP A 13 -11.01 -25.84 16.18
N PHE A 14 -11.61 -25.61 15.01
CA PHE A 14 -11.01 -24.77 14.00
C PHE A 14 -10.99 -23.35 14.56
N SER A 15 -9.87 -23.00 15.19
CA SER A 15 -9.54 -21.62 15.44
C SER A 15 -9.33 -20.95 14.07
N CYS A 16 -10.36 -20.30 13.54
CA CYS A 16 -10.18 -19.30 12.50
C CYS A 16 -9.36 -18.18 13.13
N SER A 17 -8.06 -18.14 12.87
CA SER A 17 -7.27 -16.94 13.08
C SER A 17 -7.83 -15.90 12.10
N ASN A 18 -8.49 -14.87 12.63
CA ASN A 18 -8.77 -13.66 11.87
C ASN A 18 -7.40 -13.07 11.49
N THR A 19 -6.94 -13.37 10.29
CA THR A 19 -5.93 -12.54 9.66
C THR A 19 -6.64 -11.22 9.38
N ASP A 20 -6.31 -10.19 10.14
CA ASP A 20 -6.79 -8.85 9.88
C ASP A 20 -6.41 -8.52 8.44
N ASP A 21 -7.43 -8.42 7.59
CA ASP A 21 -7.25 -8.01 6.20
C ASP A 21 -6.68 -6.59 6.23
N PRO A 22 -5.52 -6.32 5.63
CA PRO A 22 -4.95 -4.97 5.57
C PRO A 22 -5.91 -3.94 5.00
N ASN A 23 -6.92 -4.38 4.25
CA ASN A 23 -7.99 -3.52 3.76
C ASN A 23 -8.98 -3.05 4.83
N THR A 24 -8.97 -3.62 6.04
CA THR A 24 -9.88 -3.22 7.11
C THR A 24 -9.37 -2.05 7.94
N ILE A 25 -8.05 -1.81 7.99
CA ILE A 25 -7.44 -0.70 8.75
C ILE A 25 -7.64 0.63 8.02
N LEU A 26 -7.39 0.63 6.71
CA LEU A 26 -7.58 1.80 5.86
C LEU A 26 -8.93 1.76 5.16
N PRO A 27 -9.71 2.87 5.17
CA PRO A 27 -10.98 2.93 4.45
C PRO A 27 -10.78 2.75 2.94
N TYR A 28 -11.81 2.27 2.25
CA TYR A 28 -11.82 2.29 0.80
C TYR A 28 -12.09 3.72 0.31
N VAL A 29 -11.22 4.22 -0.55
CA VAL A 29 -11.40 5.49 -1.26
C VAL A 29 -11.26 5.21 -2.76
N PRO A 30 -12.23 5.58 -3.60
CA PRO A 30 -12.09 5.40 -5.05
C PRO A 30 -11.01 6.34 -5.57
N VAL A 31 -10.13 5.80 -6.42
CA VAL A 31 -9.04 6.55 -7.06
C VAL A 31 -9.15 6.41 -8.57
N ASN A 32 -9.12 7.53 -9.26
CA ASN A 32 -9.06 7.63 -10.71
C ASN A 32 -8.34 8.94 -11.08
N GLU A 33 -7.01 8.92 -10.96
CA GLU A 33 -6.17 10.10 -11.19
C GLU A 33 -5.39 9.94 -12.50
N THR A 34 -5.20 11.07 -13.19
CA THR A 34 -4.39 11.11 -14.41
C THR A 34 -3.16 12.01 -14.18
N VAL A 35 -1.98 11.44 -14.38
CA VAL A 35 -0.71 12.15 -14.26
C VAL A 35 -0.14 12.37 -15.65
N TYR A 36 0.10 13.64 -16.02
CA TYR A 36 0.68 14.00 -17.30
C TYR A 36 2.19 14.07 -17.17
N LEU A 37 2.92 13.18 -17.85
CA LEU A 37 4.38 13.09 -17.80
C LEU A 37 5.08 14.30 -18.44
N ASN A 38 4.42 14.98 -19.37
CA ASN A 38 4.91 16.19 -20.01
C ASN A 38 4.65 17.47 -19.20
N ASN A 39 3.99 17.37 -18.05
CA ASN A 39 3.84 18.49 -17.14
C ASN A 39 5.17 18.74 -16.40
N PRO A 40 5.71 19.98 -16.39
CA PRO A 40 6.96 20.29 -15.68
C PRO A 40 6.99 19.86 -14.21
N SER A 41 5.85 19.88 -13.52
CA SER A 41 5.74 19.43 -12.14
C SER A 41 6.01 17.94 -11.96
N ASN A 42 5.92 17.16 -13.03
CA ASN A 42 6.08 15.69 -13.02
C ASN A 42 7.41 15.25 -13.67
N ASN A 43 8.32 16.18 -13.96
CA ASN A 43 9.58 15.88 -14.63
C ASN A 43 10.43 14.82 -13.92
N ASN A 44 10.31 14.71 -12.60
CA ASN A 44 11.00 13.66 -11.83
C ASN A 44 10.61 12.25 -12.28
N LEU A 45 9.39 12.07 -12.79
CA LEU A 45 8.91 10.77 -13.29
C LEU A 45 9.53 10.36 -14.64
N LEU A 46 10.27 11.24 -15.30
CA LEU A 46 10.97 10.91 -16.55
C LEU A 46 12.23 10.09 -16.31
N SER A 47 12.75 10.07 -15.09
CA SER A 47 13.93 9.31 -14.71
C SER A 47 13.58 8.16 -13.79
N VAL A 48 14.20 7.01 -14.00
CA VAL A 48 14.08 5.86 -13.10
C VAL A 48 14.55 6.26 -11.70
N GLY A 49 13.79 5.89 -10.69
CA GLY A 49 14.01 6.32 -9.30
C GLY A 49 13.37 7.67 -8.95
N GLY A 50 12.84 8.40 -9.93
CA GLY A 50 12.11 9.64 -9.69
C GLY A 50 10.71 9.38 -9.14
N TRP A 51 10.21 10.33 -8.39
CA TRP A 51 8.89 10.26 -7.78
C TRP A 51 8.23 11.62 -7.69
N VAL A 52 6.91 11.62 -7.58
CA VAL A 52 6.09 12.81 -7.31
C VAL A 52 4.96 12.44 -6.37
N GLU A 53 4.50 13.40 -5.58
CA GLU A 53 3.26 13.28 -4.81
C GLU A 53 2.14 13.97 -5.57
N ILE A 54 0.99 13.29 -5.68
CA ILE A 54 -0.24 13.84 -6.24
C ILE A 54 -1.37 13.78 -5.21
N SER A 55 -2.39 14.60 -5.40
CA SER A 55 -3.63 14.51 -4.63
C SER A 55 -4.39 13.23 -4.97
N GLY A 56 -5.27 12.81 -4.06
CA GLY A 56 -6.09 11.59 -4.20
C GLY A 56 -5.83 10.60 -3.08
N GLY A 57 -6.53 9.46 -3.12
CA GLY A 57 -6.45 8.46 -2.07
C GLY A 57 -6.88 8.98 -0.69
N ILE A 58 -6.30 8.39 0.36
CA ILE A 58 -6.60 8.72 1.76
C ILE A 58 -5.75 9.90 2.25
N LYS A 59 -4.44 9.86 1.97
CA LYS A 59 -3.46 10.87 2.44
C LYS A 59 -2.59 11.47 1.35
N GLY A 60 -3.00 11.34 0.09
CA GLY A 60 -2.19 11.62 -1.08
C GLY A 60 -1.64 10.35 -1.68
N ILE A 61 -1.12 10.44 -2.89
CA ILE A 61 -0.56 9.30 -3.63
C ILE A 61 0.87 9.66 -4.04
N VAL A 62 1.82 8.80 -3.73
CA VAL A 62 3.15 8.87 -4.33
C VAL A 62 3.18 8.00 -5.57
N VAL A 63 3.69 8.58 -6.67
CA VAL A 63 3.96 7.87 -7.92
C VAL A 63 5.47 7.77 -8.08
N TYR A 64 5.96 6.58 -8.37
CA TYR A 64 7.38 6.25 -8.44
C TYR A 64 7.71 5.57 -9.77
N HIS A 65 8.79 5.99 -10.43
CA HIS A 65 9.28 5.38 -11.66
C HIS A 65 10.26 4.24 -11.32
N ALA A 66 9.77 3.00 -11.33
CA ALA A 66 10.52 1.83 -10.88
C ALA A 66 11.43 1.21 -11.94
N GLY A 67 11.27 1.56 -13.21
CA GLY A 67 12.03 0.98 -14.32
C GLY A 67 11.42 1.28 -15.67
N ILE A 68 11.90 0.62 -16.72
CA ILE A 68 11.41 0.83 -18.09
C ILE A 68 9.90 0.60 -18.16
N GLU A 69 9.15 1.64 -18.49
CA GLU A 69 7.68 1.63 -18.61
C GLU A 69 6.94 1.16 -17.32
N ASN A 70 7.66 1.05 -16.19
CA ASN A 70 7.13 0.55 -14.93
C ASN A 70 6.98 1.67 -13.91
N TYR A 71 5.75 1.93 -13.50
CA TYR A 71 5.40 2.92 -12.49
C TYR A 71 4.64 2.26 -11.36
N LEU A 72 4.95 2.64 -10.15
CA LEU A 72 4.30 2.19 -8.94
C LEU A 72 3.59 3.38 -8.28
N ALA A 73 2.44 3.14 -7.69
CA ALA A 73 1.69 4.17 -6.99
C ALA A 73 1.21 3.64 -5.65
N TYR A 74 1.38 4.43 -4.59
CA TYR A 74 0.98 4.06 -3.24
C TYR A 74 0.22 5.18 -2.56
N ASP A 75 -0.78 4.83 -1.74
CA ASP A 75 -1.35 5.78 -0.79
C ASP A 75 -0.32 6.17 0.26
N LEU A 76 -0.29 7.43 0.61
CA LEU A 76 0.59 7.93 1.67
C LEU A 76 0.00 7.75 3.08
N ALA A 77 -1.13 7.07 3.23
CA ALA A 77 -1.59 6.66 4.56
C ALA A 77 -0.73 5.53 5.11
N CYS A 78 -0.34 5.62 6.38
CA CYS A 78 0.37 4.53 7.07
C CYS A 78 -0.53 3.27 7.07
N PRO A 79 -0.10 2.15 6.47
CA PRO A 79 -1.00 1.02 6.19
C PRO A 79 -1.46 0.27 7.45
N HIS A 80 -0.71 0.36 8.52
CA HIS A 80 -0.93 -0.35 9.79
C HIS A 80 -1.61 0.49 10.88
N LEU A 81 -1.98 1.73 10.55
CA LEU A 81 -2.62 2.67 11.46
C LEU A 81 -3.92 3.20 10.89
N ALA A 82 -4.92 3.37 11.74
CA ALA A 82 -6.12 4.10 11.36
C ALA A 82 -5.75 5.55 10.97
N PRO A 83 -6.41 6.15 9.96
CA PRO A 83 -6.12 7.50 9.54
C PRO A 83 -6.23 8.52 10.69
N SER A 84 -5.17 9.28 10.90
CA SER A 84 -5.04 10.29 11.96
C SER A 84 -4.17 11.47 11.48
N ALA A 85 -3.93 12.45 12.33
CA ALA A 85 -3.12 13.61 11.98
C ALA A 85 -1.67 13.25 11.60
N CYS A 86 -1.07 12.26 12.29
CA CYS A 86 0.31 11.83 12.01
C CYS A 86 0.42 10.64 11.03
N SER A 87 -0.69 10.02 10.62
CA SER A 87 -0.66 8.80 9.80
C SER A 87 -0.43 9.06 8.30
N LYS A 88 0.20 10.16 7.94
CA LYS A 88 0.69 10.40 6.59
C LYS A 88 2.16 9.99 6.51
N MET A 89 2.51 9.20 5.49
CA MET A 89 3.89 8.91 5.16
C MET A 89 4.53 10.07 4.40
N ILE A 90 5.81 10.24 4.59
CA ILE A 90 6.67 11.13 3.81
C ILE A 90 7.67 10.29 3.02
N VAL A 91 8.09 10.77 1.86
CA VAL A 91 9.15 10.10 1.09
C VAL A 91 10.49 10.62 1.54
N GLU A 92 11.32 9.74 2.08
CA GLU A 92 12.71 10.02 2.40
C GLU A 92 13.64 9.54 1.30
N ASP A 93 14.58 10.38 0.91
CA ASP A 93 15.69 10.07 -0.02
C ASP A 93 15.30 9.36 -1.34
N GLY A 94 14.02 9.33 -1.68
CA GLY A 94 13.49 8.66 -2.89
C GLY A 94 13.55 7.13 -2.86
N LEU A 95 13.84 6.52 -1.71
CA LEU A 95 13.92 5.07 -1.53
C LEU A 95 12.78 4.52 -0.69
N ASN A 96 12.38 5.28 0.33
CA ASN A 96 11.43 4.84 1.34
C ASN A 96 10.31 5.86 1.56
N MET A 97 9.15 5.35 1.90
CA MET A 97 8.09 6.10 2.56
C MET A 97 8.19 5.84 4.06
N GLU A 98 8.19 6.88 4.88
CA GLU A 98 8.24 6.76 6.34
C GLU A 98 6.95 7.26 6.97
N CYS A 99 6.36 6.43 7.84
CA CYS A 99 5.19 6.81 8.64
C CYS A 99 5.59 7.81 9.71
N THR A 100 5.00 9.00 9.72
CA THR A 100 5.40 10.04 10.68
C THR A 100 4.91 9.80 12.12
N CYS A 101 3.99 8.82 12.32
CA CYS A 101 3.55 8.45 13.67
C CYS A 101 4.59 7.64 14.44
N ASP A 102 5.32 6.75 13.78
CA ASP A 102 6.16 5.73 14.44
C ASP A 102 7.48 5.42 13.71
N SER A 103 7.77 6.15 12.64
CA SER A 103 8.98 5.99 11.81
C SER A 103 9.10 4.62 11.11
N THR A 104 8.01 3.88 10.96
CA THR A 104 7.99 2.66 10.15
C THR A 104 8.24 3.00 8.68
N LYS A 105 9.16 2.27 8.04
CA LYS A 105 9.58 2.51 6.65
C LYS A 105 9.05 1.45 5.69
N PHE A 106 8.73 1.90 4.49
CA PHE A 106 8.19 1.07 3.40
C PHE A 106 8.97 1.35 2.12
N ALA A 107 9.46 0.30 1.48
CA ALA A 107 10.32 0.43 0.31
C ALA A 107 9.52 0.77 -0.95
N LEU A 108 9.80 1.90 -1.61
CA LEU A 108 9.13 2.34 -2.84
C LEU A 108 9.30 1.34 -3.98
N ALA A 109 10.52 0.86 -4.21
CA ALA A 109 10.84 -0.04 -5.32
C ALA A 109 10.40 -1.51 -5.10
N LEU A 110 10.01 -1.88 -3.88
CA LEU A 110 9.72 -3.26 -3.48
C LEU A 110 8.24 -3.49 -3.13
N GLY A 111 7.33 -2.90 -3.91
CA GLY A 111 5.89 -3.09 -3.70
C GLY A 111 5.37 -2.47 -2.41
N GLY A 112 6.04 -1.47 -1.86
CA GLY A 112 5.66 -0.86 -0.59
C GLY A 112 5.90 -1.77 0.60
N ALA A 113 6.81 -2.75 0.49
CA ALA A 113 7.11 -3.69 1.55
C ALA A 113 7.62 -2.99 2.81
N PRO A 114 7.11 -3.34 4.00
CA PRO A 114 7.61 -2.80 5.25
C PRO A 114 9.01 -3.31 5.53
N GLN A 115 9.87 -2.44 6.07
CA GLN A 115 11.23 -2.83 6.45
C GLN A 115 11.30 -3.34 7.90
N SER A 116 10.37 -2.89 8.74
CA SER A 116 10.26 -3.31 10.15
C SER A 116 8.92 -2.84 10.74
N GLY A 117 8.56 -3.37 11.91
CA GLY A 117 7.48 -2.86 12.76
C GLY A 117 6.06 -3.27 12.36
N THR A 118 5.84 -3.74 11.16
CA THR A 118 4.54 -4.24 10.68
C THR A 118 4.71 -5.28 9.59
N GLN A 119 3.66 -6.05 9.34
CA GLN A 119 3.57 -6.98 8.21
C GLN A 119 2.72 -6.42 7.05
N TYR A 120 2.06 -5.28 7.24
CA TYR A 120 1.18 -4.67 6.24
C TYR A 120 1.99 -3.81 5.27
N PRO A 121 1.99 -4.12 3.95
CA PRO A 121 2.63 -3.27 2.95
C PRO A 121 1.83 -1.98 2.74
N ALA A 122 2.47 -0.97 2.18
CA ALA A 122 1.80 0.24 1.73
C ALA A 122 0.67 -0.12 0.73
N ARG A 123 -0.47 0.58 0.83
CA ARG A 123 -1.59 0.38 -0.10
C ARG A 123 -1.15 0.78 -1.49
N GLN A 124 -1.14 -0.18 -2.41
CA GLN A 124 -0.75 0.04 -3.79
C GLN A 124 -1.97 0.31 -4.68
N TYR A 125 -1.81 1.20 -5.63
CA TYR A 125 -2.74 1.47 -6.72
C TYR A 125 -2.17 0.95 -8.03
N ARG A 126 -3.03 0.66 -8.98
CA ARG A 126 -2.62 0.35 -10.35
C ARG A 126 -2.13 1.64 -11.02
N ALA A 127 -0.95 1.62 -11.62
CA ALA A 127 -0.40 2.71 -12.42
C ALA A 127 -0.17 2.19 -13.85
N LEU A 128 -0.97 2.66 -14.79
CA LEU A 128 -0.89 2.26 -16.20
C LEU A 128 -0.41 3.43 -17.04
N LYS A 129 0.71 3.23 -17.76
CA LYS A 129 1.20 4.21 -18.72
C LYS A 129 0.45 4.07 -20.04
N ASN A 130 -0.03 5.20 -20.55
CA ASN A 130 -0.65 5.35 -21.87
C ASN A 130 -0.08 6.59 -22.56
N GLY A 131 0.86 6.42 -23.46
CA GLY A 131 1.57 7.53 -24.08
C GLY A 131 2.29 8.40 -23.04
N ASN A 132 1.93 9.68 -22.95
CA ASN A 132 2.48 10.65 -22.00
C ASN A 132 1.64 10.79 -20.72
N THR A 133 0.75 9.84 -20.45
CA THR A 133 -0.08 9.85 -19.25
C THR A 133 0.10 8.58 -18.43
N LEU A 134 -0.06 8.71 -17.11
CA LEU A 134 -0.25 7.58 -16.21
C LEU A 134 -1.67 7.66 -15.68
N ILE A 135 -2.39 6.56 -15.71
CA ILE A 135 -3.72 6.42 -15.13
C ILE A 135 -3.57 5.62 -13.84
N ILE A 136 -3.95 6.24 -12.73
CA ILE A 136 -3.84 5.66 -11.39
C ILE A 136 -5.25 5.29 -10.92
N THR A 137 -5.48 4.01 -10.64
CA THR A 137 -6.78 3.50 -10.20
C THR A 137 -6.63 2.48 -9.08
N ASN A 138 -7.73 2.20 -8.38
CA ASN A 138 -7.80 1.01 -7.53
C ASN A 138 -7.59 -0.26 -8.36
N TYR A 139 -7.17 -1.35 -7.70
CA TYR A 139 -7.09 -2.68 -8.31
C TYR A 139 -8.48 -3.28 -8.49
#